data_c11d018173605e17935ffe1ce9eed2a3
#
_entry.id   c11d018173605e17935ffe1ce9eed2a3
#
_cell.length_a   1.000
_cell.length_b   1.000
_cell.length_c   1.000
_cell.angle_alpha   90.00
_cell.angle_beta   90.00
_cell.angle_gamma   90.00
#
_symmetry.space_group_name_H-M   'P 1'
#
loop_
_entity.id
_entity.type
_entity.pdbx_description
1 polymer ?
#
loop_
_entity_poly.entity_id
_entity_poly.type
_entity_poly.pdbx_seq_one_letter_code
_entity_poly.pdbx_strand_id
1 'polypeptide(L)'
;MKVILATHNQGKIREFQKRFSEIGWEVIPISDIADIPEPEETGTTFREMCIRDSFRENALQKARYYAEAVNLPVLSDDSGIIADVLGNEPGVYSARYAGVHGNDEANNQKLVEVLHPYRGEARRGHYMCVIAVVWPDGREITAEGRCNGIIRDFYKGTGGFGYDPLFYLPEFGKTMAELSMEEKNKISHRGKAVDAMLKKLKEAGI
;
A
#
# COMPACT_ATOMS: atom_id res chain seq x y z
N MET A 1 1.77 -23.09 -0.57
CA MET A 1 2.28 -22.71 0.77
C MET A 1 1.22 -21.88 1.47
N LYS A 2 1.12 -21.94 2.82
CA LYS A 2 0.27 -21.03 3.60
C LYS A 2 1.08 -19.82 4.03
N VAL A 3 0.51 -18.62 3.91
CA VAL A 3 1.10 -17.37 4.35
C VAL A 3 0.03 -16.52 5.06
N ILE A 4 0.40 -15.92 6.17
CA ILE A 4 -0.52 -15.05 6.94
C ILE A 4 -0.42 -13.64 6.39
N LEU A 5 -1.55 -12.99 6.15
CA LEU A 5 -1.62 -11.61 5.66
C LEU A 5 -1.89 -10.66 6.82
N ALA A 6 -0.93 -9.81 7.11
CA ALA A 6 -0.97 -8.83 8.20
C ALA A 6 -1.76 -7.57 7.81
N THR A 7 -3.07 -7.70 7.61
CA THR A 7 -3.97 -6.56 7.36
C THR A 7 -5.42 -6.91 7.71
N HIS A 8 -6.18 -5.90 8.13
CA HIS A 8 -7.63 -5.98 8.33
C HIS A 8 -8.43 -5.34 7.17
N ASN A 9 -7.74 -4.74 6.19
CA ASN A 9 -8.39 -4.09 5.05
C ASN A 9 -8.90 -5.12 4.05
N GLN A 10 -10.23 -5.23 3.92
CA GLN A 10 -10.92 -6.20 3.06
C GLN A 10 -10.58 -6.04 1.57
N GLY A 11 -10.27 -4.81 1.12
CA GLY A 11 -9.82 -4.56 -0.25
C GLY A 11 -8.47 -5.20 -0.53
N LYS A 12 -7.51 -4.99 0.37
CA LYS A 12 -6.19 -5.60 0.31
C LYS A 12 -6.26 -7.11 0.37
N ILE A 13 -7.06 -7.67 1.30
CA ILE A 13 -7.22 -9.13 1.45
C ILE A 13 -7.62 -9.77 0.11
N ARG A 14 -8.66 -9.25 -0.54
CA ARG A 14 -9.13 -9.78 -1.84
C ARG A 14 -8.08 -9.68 -2.94
N GLU A 15 -7.36 -8.56 -3.00
CA GLU A 15 -6.29 -8.37 -3.98
C GLU A 15 -5.15 -9.38 -3.79
N PHE A 16 -4.66 -9.55 -2.57
CA PHE A 16 -3.56 -10.48 -2.26
C PHE A 16 -3.99 -11.94 -2.43
N GLN A 17 -5.14 -12.34 -1.94
CA GLN A 17 -5.65 -13.71 -2.08
C GLN A 17 -5.72 -14.12 -3.56
N LYS A 18 -6.30 -13.27 -4.40
CA LYS A 18 -6.41 -13.52 -5.83
C LYS A 18 -5.05 -13.72 -6.48
N ARG A 19 -4.11 -12.81 -6.22
CA ARG A 19 -2.81 -12.80 -6.90
C ARG A 19 -1.87 -13.90 -6.43
N PHE A 20 -1.82 -14.18 -5.14
CA PHE A 20 -0.94 -15.22 -4.60
C PHE A 20 -1.47 -16.63 -4.84
N SER A 21 -2.78 -16.81 -5.06
CA SER A 21 -3.34 -18.10 -5.49
C SER A 21 -2.80 -18.55 -6.85
N GLU A 22 -2.39 -17.62 -7.72
CA GLU A 22 -1.80 -17.92 -9.04
C GLU A 22 -0.48 -18.72 -8.93
N ILE A 23 0.23 -18.61 -7.80
CA ILE A 23 1.45 -19.37 -7.49
C ILE A 23 1.21 -20.48 -6.46
N GLY A 24 -0.05 -20.83 -6.21
CA GLY A 24 -0.42 -21.90 -5.27
C GLY A 24 -0.25 -21.53 -3.80
N TRP A 25 -0.21 -20.24 -3.45
CA TRP A 25 -0.19 -19.80 -2.07
C TRP A 25 -1.59 -19.56 -1.55
N GLU A 26 -1.86 -20.07 -0.35
CA GLU A 26 -3.06 -19.82 0.42
C GLU A 26 -2.80 -18.62 1.36
N VAL A 27 -3.42 -17.48 1.08
CA VAL A 27 -3.30 -16.25 1.88
C VAL A 27 -4.42 -16.22 2.91
N ILE A 28 -4.05 -16.25 4.18
CA ILE A 28 -4.98 -16.29 5.31
C ILE A 28 -4.86 -14.96 6.06
N PRO A 29 -5.96 -14.19 6.23
CA PRO A 29 -5.94 -12.97 7.03
C PRO A 29 -5.53 -13.26 8.47
N ILE A 30 -4.79 -12.36 9.09
CA ILE A 30 -4.38 -12.51 10.50
C ILE A 30 -5.57 -12.61 11.44
N SER A 31 -6.66 -11.91 11.15
CA SER A 31 -7.91 -11.97 11.89
C SER A 31 -8.53 -13.38 12.00
N ASP A 32 -8.21 -14.26 11.03
CA ASP A 32 -8.74 -15.62 11.00
C ASP A 32 -7.87 -16.60 11.81
N ILE A 33 -6.70 -16.17 12.26
CA ILE A 33 -5.73 -16.99 13.00
C ILE A 33 -5.68 -16.61 14.47
N ALA A 34 -5.58 -15.31 14.78
CA ALA A 34 -5.41 -14.83 16.14
C ALA A 34 -5.90 -13.39 16.30
N ASP A 35 -6.39 -13.08 17.49
CA ASP A 35 -6.69 -11.71 17.91
C ASP A 35 -5.40 -11.08 18.49
N ILE A 36 -4.52 -10.67 17.60
CA ILE A 36 -3.26 -10.02 17.95
C ILE A 36 -3.39 -8.53 17.60
N PRO A 37 -3.15 -7.62 18.55
CA PRO A 37 -3.22 -6.18 18.27
C PRO A 37 -2.24 -5.78 17.18
N GLU A 38 -2.64 -4.84 16.34
CA GLU A 38 -1.71 -4.28 15.35
C GLU A 38 -0.55 -3.57 16.04
N PRO A 39 0.69 -3.79 15.57
CA PRO A 39 1.83 -3.02 16.07
C PRO A 39 1.63 -1.55 15.73
N GLU A 40 2.02 -0.65 16.63
CA GLU A 40 2.02 0.78 16.34
C GLU A 40 2.93 1.07 15.14
N GLU A 41 2.36 1.63 14.09
CA GLU A 41 3.15 2.18 12.97
C GLU A 41 3.82 3.47 13.45
N THR A 42 4.97 3.30 14.08
CA THR A 42 5.72 4.38 14.71
C THR A 42 6.45 5.22 13.67
N GLY A 43 5.85 5.83 12.72
CA GLY A 43 6.51 6.74 11.77
C GLY A 43 7.47 7.80 12.40
N THR A 44 8.04 7.50 13.55
CA THR A 44 8.84 8.40 14.41
C THR A 44 10.34 8.24 14.26
N THR A 45 10.85 7.36 13.43
CA THR A 45 12.29 7.21 13.29
C THR A 45 12.83 7.99 12.10
N PHE A 46 13.42 9.11 12.43
CA PHE A 46 14.32 9.92 11.61
C PHE A 46 13.72 10.79 10.51
N ARG A 47 13.72 12.09 10.80
CA ARG A 47 13.50 13.22 9.87
C ARG A 47 14.43 13.21 8.63
N GLU A 48 15.32 12.23 8.52
CA GLU A 48 16.34 12.11 7.47
C GLU A 48 16.24 10.84 6.60
N MET A 49 15.33 9.89 6.92
CA MET A 49 15.14 8.70 6.09
C MET A 49 14.26 9.03 4.88
N CYS A 50 14.65 8.54 3.71
CA CYS A 50 13.80 8.59 2.52
C CYS A 50 12.43 7.96 2.85
N ILE A 51 11.34 8.56 2.38
CA ILE A 51 9.96 8.02 2.54
C ILE A 51 9.85 6.57 2.07
N ARG A 52 10.62 6.20 1.05
CA ARG A 52 10.71 4.83 0.56
C ARG A 52 11.20 3.85 1.63
N ASP A 53 12.19 4.26 2.41
CA ASP A 53 12.74 3.44 3.49
C ASP A 53 11.74 3.32 4.66
N SER A 54 10.93 4.35 4.89
CA SER A 54 9.86 4.31 5.89
C SER A 54 8.74 3.33 5.54
N PHE A 55 8.26 3.27 4.29
CA PHE A 55 7.30 2.24 3.84
C PHE A 55 7.87 0.83 3.97
N ARG A 56 9.15 0.67 3.62
CA ARG A 56 9.83 -0.61 3.72
C ARG A 56 9.95 -1.05 5.16
N GLU A 57 10.39 -0.17 6.05
CA GLU A 57 10.57 -0.52 7.45
C GLU A 57 9.22 -0.82 8.13
N ASN A 58 8.17 -0.04 7.84
CA ASN A 58 6.83 -0.33 8.34
C ASN A 58 6.32 -1.70 7.89
N ALA A 59 6.49 -2.04 6.61
CA ALA A 59 6.10 -3.35 6.10
C ALA A 59 6.89 -4.48 6.77
N LEU A 60 8.22 -4.34 6.91
CA LEU A 60 9.06 -5.33 7.56
C LEU A 60 8.73 -5.47 9.05
N GLN A 61 8.60 -4.37 9.77
CA GLN A 61 8.28 -4.37 11.20
C GLN A 61 6.95 -5.09 11.46
N LYS A 62 5.93 -4.80 10.66
CA LYS A 62 4.64 -5.47 10.74
C LYS A 62 4.75 -6.97 10.46
N ALA A 63 5.48 -7.35 9.40
CA ALA A 63 5.66 -8.76 9.05
C ALA A 63 6.44 -9.53 10.12
N ARG A 64 7.52 -8.95 10.66
CA ARG A 64 8.33 -9.55 11.73
C ARG A 64 7.50 -9.78 13.00
N TYR A 65 6.76 -8.76 13.44
CA TYR A 65 5.91 -8.83 14.62
C TYR A 65 4.93 -9.98 14.57
N TYR A 66 4.21 -10.12 13.47
CA TYR A 66 3.24 -11.20 13.33
C TYR A 66 3.91 -12.56 13.06
N ALA A 67 5.04 -12.62 12.32
CA ALA A 67 5.75 -13.86 12.07
C ALA A 67 6.28 -14.48 13.38
N GLU A 68 6.78 -13.66 14.29
CA GLU A 68 7.19 -14.09 15.64
C GLU A 68 5.99 -14.59 16.45
N ALA A 69 4.86 -13.87 16.41
CA ALA A 69 3.69 -14.21 17.19
C ALA A 69 3.00 -15.51 16.74
N VAL A 70 2.90 -15.77 15.43
CA VAL A 70 2.18 -16.95 14.91
C VAL A 70 3.10 -18.09 14.48
N ASN A 71 4.41 -17.89 14.45
CA ASN A 71 5.42 -18.85 13.98
C ASN A 71 5.12 -19.42 12.57
N LEU A 72 4.65 -18.57 11.68
CA LEU A 72 4.31 -18.87 10.27
C LEU A 72 4.86 -17.77 9.35
N PRO A 73 5.04 -18.04 8.04
CA PRO A 73 5.37 -16.98 7.10
C PRO A 73 4.29 -15.89 7.07
N VAL A 74 4.71 -14.63 7.13
CA VAL A 74 3.81 -13.48 7.13
C VAL A 74 4.11 -12.57 5.94
N LEU A 75 3.06 -12.21 5.24
CA LEU A 75 3.01 -11.18 4.20
C LEU A 75 2.42 -9.91 4.79
N SER A 76 3.07 -8.79 4.61
CA SER A 76 2.53 -7.48 4.94
C SER A 76 2.72 -6.50 3.79
N ASP A 77 1.99 -5.40 3.81
CA ASP A 77 2.25 -4.25 2.95
C ASP A 77 2.17 -2.94 3.74
N ASP A 78 2.95 -1.97 3.30
CA ASP A 78 2.73 -0.58 3.63
C ASP A 78 2.64 0.25 2.34
N SER A 79 1.68 1.16 2.28
CA SER A 79 1.38 1.90 1.06
C SER A 79 0.75 3.26 1.34
N GLY A 80 1.02 4.20 0.46
CA GLY A 80 0.46 5.54 0.58
C GLY A 80 0.56 6.33 -0.72
N ILE A 81 -0.05 7.52 -0.68
CA ILE A 81 0.04 8.53 -1.73
C ILE A 81 1.10 9.56 -1.35
N ILE A 82 1.80 10.06 -2.34
CA ILE A 82 2.82 11.09 -2.21
C ILE A 82 2.51 12.20 -3.21
N ALA A 83 2.38 13.42 -2.73
CA ALA A 83 2.30 14.61 -3.56
C ALA A 83 3.70 15.23 -3.65
N ASP A 84 4.29 15.20 -4.84
CA ASP A 84 5.70 15.56 -5.03
C ASP A 84 6.01 17.01 -4.55
N VAL A 85 5.08 17.93 -4.73
CA VAL A 85 5.22 19.34 -4.33
C VAL A 85 5.14 19.58 -2.82
N LEU A 86 4.61 18.63 -2.06
CA LEU A 86 4.46 18.72 -0.60
C LEU A 86 5.65 18.10 0.17
N GLY A 87 6.80 17.91 -0.48
CA GLY A 87 7.96 17.32 0.17
C GLY A 87 7.71 15.88 0.60
N ASN A 88 6.94 15.17 -0.21
CA ASN A 88 6.58 13.77 -0.06
C ASN A 88 5.42 13.46 0.93
N GLU A 89 4.67 14.45 1.39
CA GLU A 89 3.41 14.18 2.11
C GLU A 89 2.28 13.76 1.15
N PRO A 90 1.27 13.01 1.64
CA PRO A 90 1.07 12.40 2.97
C PRO A 90 2.03 11.25 3.31
N GLY A 91 2.57 10.51 2.32
CA GLY A 91 3.53 9.43 2.53
C GLY A 91 2.98 8.33 3.45
N VAL A 92 3.76 7.90 4.41
CA VAL A 92 3.38 6.88 5.41
C VAL A 92 2.21 7.29 6.32
N TYR A 93 1.85 8.56 6.32
CA TYR A 93 0.69 9.07 7.07
C TYR A 93 -0.61 9.02 6.25
N SER A 94 -0.60 8.45 5.04
CA SER A 94 -1.76 8.47 4.13
C SER A 94 -3.06 8.01 4.77
N ALA A 95 -3.05 6.95 5.56
CA ALA A 95 -4.26 6.41 6.19
C ALA A 95 -4.80 7.29 7.34
N ARG A 96 -3.99 8.22 7.86
CA ARG A 96 -4.32 9.10 9.00
C ARG A 96 -3.93 10.55 8.76
N TYR A 97 -3.88 10.99 7.52
CA TYR A 97 -3.42 12.33 7.14
C TYR A 97 -4.24 13.45 7.79
N ALA A 98 -5.54 13.26 7.95
CA ALA A 98 -6.42 14.17 8.67
C ALA A 98 -6.47 13.90 10.20
N GLY A 99 -5.65 12.99 10.73
CA GLY A 99 -5.56 12.68 12.16
C GLY A 99 -6.27 11.40 12.57
N VAL A 100 -7.39 11.03 11.95
CA VAL A 100 -8.16 9.81 12.27
C VAL A 100 -7.85 8.73 11.24
N HIS A 101 -7.39 7.56 11.72
CA HIS A 101 -7.06 6.43 10.85
C HIS A 101 -8.29 5.91 10.09
N GLY A 102 -8.16 5.70 8.78
CA GLY A 102 -9.20 5.12 7.93
C GLY A 102 -10.36 6.06 7.58
N ASN A 103 -10.29 7.34 7.92
CA ASN A 103 -11.27 8.32 7.47
C ASN A 103 -10.89 8.86 6.09
N ASP A 104 -11.20 8.09 5.04
CA ASP A 104 -10.83 8.41 3.66
C ASP A 104 -11.35 9.78 3.22
N GLU A 105 -12.59 10.14 3.60
CA GLU A 105 -13.18 11.43 3.21
C GLU A 105 -12.41 12.60 3.81
N ALA A 106 -12.12 12.58 5.12
CA ALA A 106 -11.36 13.63 5.76
C ALA A 106 -9.91 13.73 5.21
N ASN A 107 -9.28 12.58 4.93
CA ASN A 107 -7.95 12.53 4.34
C ASN A 107 -7.92 13.14 2.93
N ASN A 108 -8.93 12.84 2.12
CA ASN A 108 -9.10 13.40 0.78
C ASN A 108 -9.33 14.90 0.81
N GLN A 109 -10.24 15.38 1.66
CA GLN A 109 -10.53 16.81 1.84
C GLN A 109 -9.27 17.58 2.24
N LYS A 110 -8.52 17.09 3.22
CA LYS A 110 -7.26 17.71 3.64
C LYS A 110 -6.24 17.76 2.50
N LEU A 111 -6.10 16.70 1.72
CA LEU A 111 -5.15 16.68 0.60
C LEU A 111 -5.55 17.69 -0.49
N VAL A 112 -6.84 17.80 -0.81
CA VAL A 112 -7.37 18.80 -1.75
C VAL A 112 -7.10 20.22 -1.25
N GLU A 113 -7.34 20.48 0.04
CA GLU A 113 -7.11 21.77 0.69
C GLU A 113 -5.63 22.18 0.64
N VAL A 114 -4.73 21.29 1.05
CA VAL A 114 -3.28 21.55 1.04
C VAL A 114 -2.75 21.75 -0.38
N LEU A 115 -3.30 21.05 -1.36
CA LEU A 115 -2.93 21.19 -2.77
C LEU A 115 -3.65 22.35 -3.48
N HIS A 116 -4.54 23.08 -2.80
CA HIS A 116 -5.32 24.17 -3.41
C HIS A 116 -4.47 25.26 -4.09
N PRO A 117 -3.27 25.65 -3.59
CA PRO A 117 -2.42 26.62 -4.27
C PRO A 117 -1.80 26.14 -5.57
N TYR A 118 -1.73 24.83 -5.79
CA TYR A 118 -1.01 24.20 -6.90
C TYR A 118 -1.94 23.85 -8.07
N ARG A 119 -1.41 23.89 -9.32
CA ARG A 119 -2.16 23.62 -10.55
C ARG A 119 -1.36 22.77 -11.53
N GLY A 120 -2.07 22.03 -12.38
CA GLY A 120 -1.48 21.26 -13.48
C GLY A 120 -0.39 20.29 -13.02
N GLU A 121 0.77 20.39 -13.63
CA GLU A 121 1.91 19.51 -13.34
C GLU A 121 2.47 19.63 -11.92
N ALA A 122 2.27 20.75 -11.24
CA ALA A 122 2.63 20.89 -9.83
C ALA A 122 1.81 19.97 -8.90
N ARG A 123 0.71 19.39 -9.39
CA ARG A 123 -0.09 18.40 -8.66
C ARG A 123 0.31 16.96 -8.98
N ARG A 124 1.46 16.75 -9.58
CA ARG A 124 2.03 15.41 -9.74
C ARG A 124 2.21 14.72 -8.40
N GLY A 125 2.01 13.44 -8.42
CA GLY A 125 2.22 12.59 -7.27
C GLY A 125 2.27 11.13 -7.70
N HIS A 126 2.43 10.29 -6.73
CA HIS A 126 2.46 8.86 -6.97
C HIS A 126 1.96 8.08 -5.76
N TYR A 127 1.41 6.93 -6.06
CA TYR A 127 1.25 5.89 -5.07
C TYR A 127 2.51 5.04 -4.96
N MET A 128 2.84 4.64 -3.75
CA MET A 128 3.90 3.70 -3.42
C MET A 128 3.32 2.54 -2.63
N CYS A 129 3.79 1.32 -2.89
CA CYS A 129 3.52 0.15 -2.09
C CYS A 129 4.81 -0.64 -1.90
N VAL A 130 5.10 -1.01 -0.66
CA VAL A 130 6.14 -1.97 -0.33
C VAL A 130 5.47 -3.20 0.28
N ILE A 131 5.83 -4.36 -0.22
CA ILE A 131 5.40 -5.66 0.29
C ILE A 131 6.61 -6.33 0.95
N ALA A 132 6.41 -6.92 2.12
CA ALA A 132 7.39 -7.74 2.82
C ALA A 132 6.82 -9.14 3.07
N VAL A 133 7.65 -10.15 2.87
CA VAL A 133 7.40 -11.53 3.33
C VAL A 133 8.52 -11.88 4.30
N VAL A 134 8.14 -12.30 5.50
CA VAL A 134 9.06 -12.70 6.58
C VAL A 134 8.73 -14.12 7.00
N TRP A 135 9.75 -14.96 7.11
CA TRP A 135 9.64 -16.34 7.59
C TRP A 135 10.08 -16.45 9.05
N PRO A 136 9.60 -17.47 9.79
CA PRO A 136 10.03 -17.69 11.19
C PRO A 136 11.53 -17.93 11.35
N ASP A 137 12.21 -18.39 10.30
CA ASP A 137 13.67 -18.60 10.29
C ASP A 137 14.49 -17.32 10.07
N GLY A 138 13.81 -16.16 9.97
CA GLY A 138 14.44 -14.86 9.79
C GLY A 138 14.73 -14.48 8.34
N ARG A 139 14.39 -15.30 7.36
CA ARG A 139 14.45 -14.89 5.94
C ARG A 139 13.45 -13.81 5.65
N GLU A 140 13.84 -12.87 4.80
CA GLU A 140 13.00 -11.72 4.42
C GLU A 140 13.13 -11.43 2.93
N ILE A 141 12.01 -11.18 2.28
CA ILE A 141 11.97 -10.68 0.90
C ILE A 141 11.06 -9.46 0.86
N THR A 142 11.52 -8.37 0.23
CA THR A 142 10.74 -7.17 0.01
C THR A 142 10.62 -6.86 -1.48
N ALA A 143 9.47 -6.31 -1.87
CA ALA A 143 9.25 -5.80 -3.23
C ALA A 143 8.47 -4.50 -3.17
N GLU A 144 8.64 -3.66 -4.19
CA GLU A 144 8.00 -2.35 -4.26
C GLU A 144 7.34 -2.13 -5.61
N GLY A 145 6.32 -1.27 -5.62
CA GLY A 145 5.67 -0.82 -6.82
C GLY A 145 5.23 0.62 -6.72
N ARG A 146 5.31 1.33 -7.84
CA ARG A 146 4.97 2.75 -7.95
C ARG A 146 4.00 2.98 -9.10
N CYS A 147 3.00 3.85 -8.88
CA CYS A 147 2.08 4.33 -9.89
C CYS A 147 2.06 5.85 -9.89
N ASN A 148 2.47 6.47 -10.99
CA ASN A 148 2.50 7.93 -11.13
C ASN A 148 1.16 8.46 -11.63
N GLY A 149 0.79 9.68 -11.22
CA GLY A 149 -0.43 10.32 -11.64
C GLY A 149 -0.48 11.80 -11.26
N ILE A 150 -1.67 12.37 -11.36
CA ILE A 150 -1.97 13.76 -10.99
C ILE A 150 -3.08 13.75 -9.94
N ILE A 151 -2.88 14.43 -8.83
CA ILE A 151 -3.88 14.54 -7.77
C ILE A 151 -4.84 15.68 -8.12
N ARG A 152 -6.10 15.34 -8.42
CA ARG A 152 -7.13 16.30 -8.80
C ARG A 152 -7.74 17.00 -7.57
N ASP A 153 -8.50 18.06 -7.81
CA ASP A 153 -9.27 18.80 -6.81
C ASP A 153 -10.76 18.47 -6.85
N PHE A 154 -11.12 17.46 -7.61
CA PHE A 154 -12.49 16.95 -7.70
C PHE A 154 -12.50 15.42 -7.69
N TYR A 155 -13.55 14.87 -7.11
CA TYR A 155 -13.76 13.42 -7.03
C TYR A 155 -14.36 12.90 -8.32
N LYS A 156 -13.86 11.76 -8.80
CA LYS A 156 -14.45 11.05 -9.93
C LYS A 156 -14.31 9.54 -9.77
N GLY A 157 -15.39 8.81 -10.09
CA GLY A 157 -15.46 7.37 -9.88
C GLY A 157 -15.90 6.99 -8.47
N THR A 158 -16.36 5.74 -8.32
CA THR A 158 -16.90 5.18 -7.07
C THR A 158 -16.22 3.90 -6.65
N GLY A 159 -15.24 3.42 -7.45
CA GLY A 159 -14.47 2.22 -7.15
C GLY A 159 -13.27 2.51 -6.26
N GLY A 160 -12.65 1.44 -5.77
CA GLY A 160 -11.44 1.54 -4.97
C GLY A 160 -11.66 2.02 -3.54
N PHE A 161 -10.66 2.68 -2.97
CA PHE A 161 -10.64 3.21 -1.59
C PHE A 161 -9.57 4.30 -1.46
N GLY A 162 -9.56 5.00 -0.32
CA GLY A 162 -8.58 6.03 -0.05
C GLY A 162 -8.65 7.20 -1.04
N TYR A 163 -7.54 7.56 -1.63
CA TYR A 163 -7.41 8.69 -2.53
C TYR A 163 -7.70 8.36 -4.01
N ASP A 164 -8.19 7.17 -4.32
CA ASP A 164 -8.47 6.72 -5.69
C ASP A 164 -9.36 7.69 -6.51
N PRO A 165 -10.41 8.33 -5.93
CA PRO A 165 -11.25 9.27 -6.66
C PRO A 165 -10.54 10.57 -7.07
N LEU A 166 -9.45 10.94 -6.40
CA LEU A 166 -8.64 12.11 -6.69
C LEU A 166 -7.44 11.81 -7.60
N PHE A 167 -7.02 10.54 -7.67
CA PHE A 167 -5.80 10.16 -8.35
C PHE A 167 -6.04 9.87 -9.83
N TYR A 168 -5.72 10.85 -10.66
CA TYR A 168 -5.91 10.81 -12.12
C TYR A 168 -4.71 10.22 -12.83
N LEU A 169 -4.98 9.36 -13.78
CA LEU A 169 -4.01 8.65 -14.63
C LEU A 169 -4.07 9.23 -16.05
N PRO A 170 -3.16 10.12 -16.44
CA PRO A 170 -3.20 10.79 -17.74
C PRO A 170 -3.23 9.83 -18.93
N GLU A 171 -2.48 8.72 -18.85
CA GLU A 171 -2.40 7.71 -19.90
C GLU A 171 -3.73 7.00 -20.18
N PHE A 172 -4.60 6.95 -19.18
CA PHE A 172 -5.91 6.29 -19.25
C PHE A 172 -7.09 7.27 -19.38
N GLY A 173 -6.85 8.55 -19.16
CA GLY A 173 -7.92 9.56 -19.12
C GLY A 173 -8.93 9.37 -17.99
N LYS A 174 -8.58 8.59 -16.96
CA LYS A 174 -9.44 8.16 -15.86
C LYS A 174 -8.78 8.40 -14.51
N THR A 175 -9.57 8.48 -13.44
CA THR A 175 -9.06 8.33 -12.08
C THR A 175 -8.88 6.84 -11.74
N MET A 176 -8.13 6.56 -10.68
CA MET A 176 -7.95 5.20 -10.18
C MET A 176 -9.31 4.57 -9.78
N ALA A 177 -10.25 5.38 -9.30
CA ALA A 177 -11.61 4.94 -8.91
C ALA A 177 -12.53 4.63 -10.11
N GLU A 178 -12.17 5.05 -11.31
CA GLU A 178 -12.94 4.74 -12.54
C GLU A 178 -12.47 3.45 -13.23
N LEU A 179 -11.40 2.83 -12.72
CA LEU A 179 -10.88 1.57 -13.26
C LEU A 179 -11.62 0.38 -12.69
N SER A 180 -11.78 -0.66 -13.51
CA SER A 180 -12.16 -1.97 -13.01
C SER A 180 -11.06 -2.56 -12.11
N MET A 181 -11.40 -3.50 -11.25
CA MET A 181 -10.43 -4.20 -10.40
C MET A 181 -9.31 -4.83 -11.24
N GLU A 182 -9.66 -5.37 -12.42
CA GLU A 182 -8.68 -6.00 -13.30
C GLU A 182 -7.71 -4.99 -13.92
N GLU A 183 -8.22 -3.85 -14.42
CA GLU A 183 -7.39 -2.75 -14.92
C GLU A 183 -6.47 -2.22 -13.81
N LYS A 184 -7.03 -2.00 -12.62
CA LYS A 184 -6.31 -1.49 -11.45
C LYS A 184 -5.17 -2.42 -11.05
N ASN A 185 -5.39 -3.74 -11.01
CA ASN A 185 -4.37 -4.72 -10.63
C ASN A 185 -3.17 -4.74 -11.59
N LYS A 186 -3.36 -4.40 -12.87
CA LYS A 186 -2.27 -4.36 -13.86
C LYS A 186 -1.37 -3.14 -13.72
N ILE A 187 -1.89 -2.00 -13.24
CA ILE A 187 -1.18 -0.72 -13.33
C ILE A 187 -0.90 -0.07 -11.97
N SER A 188 -1.63 -0.46 -10.94
CA SER A 188 -1.49 0.15 -9.62
C SER A 188 -0.14 -0.14 -8.97
N HIS A 189 0.21 0.68 -8.01
CA HIS A 189 1.39 0.50 -7.16
C HIS A 189 1.41 -0.90 -6.51
N ARG A 190 0.27 -1.35 -5.94
CA ARG A 190 0.16 -2.67 -5.31
C ARG A 190 0.25 -3.79 -6.33
N GLY A 191 -0.43 -3.68 -7.48
CA GLY A 191 -0.31 -4.67 -8.56
C GLY A 191 1.15 -4.87 -8.99
N LYS A 192 1.88 -3.77 -9.22
CA LYS A 192 3.31 -3.81 -9.57
C LYS A 192 4.18 -4.37 -8.44
N ALA A 193 3.89 -4.04 -7.17
CA ALA A 193 4.61 -4.59 -6.03
C ALA A 193 4.40 -6.10 -5.90
N VAL A 194 3.17 -6.58 -6.14
CA VAL A 194 2.84 -8.02 -6.17
C VAL A 194 3.60 -8.72 -7.29
N ASP A 195 3.58 -8.18 -8.52
CA ASP A 195 4.32 -8.77 -9.64
C ASP A 195 5.82 -8.87 -9.34
N ALA A 196 6.40 -7.82 -8.76
CA ALA A 196 7.80 -7.82 -8.34
C ALA A 196 8.08 -8.85 -7.22
N MET A 197 7.14 -9.01 -6.28
CA MET A 197 7.26 -10.01 -5.21
C MET A 197 7.20 -11.42 -5.79
N LEU A 198 6.22 -11.73 -6.63
CA LEU A 198 6.07 -13.04 -7.27
C LEU A 198 7.31 -13.43 -8.08
N LYS A 199 7.90 -12.45 -8.78
CA LYS A 199 9.16 -12.66 -9.50
C LYS A 199 10.31 -13.03 -8.54
N LYS A 200 10.49 -12.30 -7.45
CA LYS A 200 11.54 -12.56 -6.45
C LYS A 200 11.37 -13.91 -5.76
N LEU A 201 10.13 -14.28 -5.42
CA LEU A 201 9.84 -15.59 -4.83
C LEU A 201 10.23 -16.72 -5.78
N LYS A 202 9.86 -16.61 -7.05
CA LYS A 202 10.26 -17.58 -8.09
C LYS A 202 11.78 -17.66 -8.26
N GLU A 203 12.48 -16.53 -8.27
CA GLU A 203 13.95 -16.49 -8.37
C GLU A 203 14.63 -17.11 -7.13
N ALA A 204 14.00 -17.03 -5.97
CA ALA A 204 14.44 -17.66 -4.73
C ALA A 204 14.09 -19.15 -4.63
N GLY A 205 13.39 -19.73 -5.62
CA GLY A 205 12.96 -21.14 -5.61
C GLY A 205 11.81 -21.44 -4.65
N ILE A 206 11.01 -20.41 -4.36
CA ILE A 206 9.88 -20.47 -3.40
C ILE A 206 8.55 -20.40 -4.13
#